data_20cf393ba2162dc929c12e0f5c0518e8
#
_entry.id   20cf393ba2162dc929c12e0f5c0518e8
#
_cell.length_a   1.000
_cell.length_b   1.000
_cell.length_c   1.000
_cell.angle_alpha   90.00
_cell.angle_beta   90.00
_cell.angle_gamma   90.00
#
_symmetry.space_group_name_H-M   'P 1'
#
loop_
_entity.id
_entity.type
_entity.pdbx_description
1 polymer ?
#
loop_
_entity_poly.entity_id
_entity_poly.type
_entity_poly.pdbx_seq_one_letter_code
_entity_poly.pdbx_strand_id
1 'polypeptide(L)'
;MGRAKKAVLAYSGGVDTSVCIPYLKNEWGVEEVITFAADLGQGDELEPIRQKALDSGASQSIVGDLIEPFIRDFAFPAIRANALYEGRYPLSTALARPLIARRLVEIAREVGADAVAHGCTGKGNDQVRFDVAIGALAPDLKVLTPAREWGMSREETIAYGERCGIPSPVSKKSPYSIDLNLLGRSIEAGPLEDPNVEPPEEIYALTVSVDAAPDQPQVVEIGFEQGNPVSIDGVRLDPVSLIRRANELAGSHG
;
A
#
# COMPACT_ATOMS: atom_id res chain seq x y z
N MET A 1 28.37 1.64 -13.97
CA MET A 1 28.14 1.38 -12.53
C MET A 1 27.60 -0.03 -12.38
N GLY A 2 28.21 -0.90 -11.54
CA GLY A 2 27.70 -2.25 -11.30
C GLY A 2 26.28 -2.19 -10.77
N ARG A 3 25.41 -3.08 -11.28
CA ARG A 3 24.05 -3.25 -10.74
C ARG A 3 24.14 -3.78 -9.31
N ALA A 4 23.09 -3.61 -8.53
CA ALA A 4 23.06 -4.04 -7.13
C ALA A 4 23.23 -5.57 -7.03
N LYS A 5 23.84 -6.05 -5.93
CA LYS A 5 23.91 -7.48 -5.63
C LYS A 5 22.71 -7.97 -4.84
N LYS A 6 22.28 -7.17 -3.87
CA LYS A 6 21.16 -7.48 -2.98
C LYS A 6 20.21 -6.29 -2.92
N ALA A 7 18.92 -6.55 -3.13
CA ALA A 7 17.88 -5.53 -3.12
C ALA A 7 16.73 -5.90 -2.19
N VAL A 8 16.16 -4.90 -1.51
CA VAL A 8 14.89 -5.02 -0.77
C VAL A 8 13.79 -4.38 -1.61
N LEU A 9 12.78 -5.16 -1.99
CA LEU A 9 11.68 -4.75 -2.85
C LEU A 9 10.42 -4.47 -2.04
N ALA A 10 9.84 -3.27 -2.20
CA ALA A 10 8.47 -2.99 -1.75
C ALA A 10 7.50 -3.88 -2.51
N TYR A 11 6.78 -4.74 -1.79
CA TYR A 11 6.00 -5.81 -2.38
C TYR A 11 4.53 -5.74 -1.97
N SER A 12 3.65 -5.58 -2.95
CA SER A 12 2.20 -5.51 -2.73
C SER A 12 1.46 -6.83 -3.04
N GLY A 13 2.16 -7.83 -3.58
CA GLY A 13 1.52 -9.05 -4.08
C GLY A 13 0.84 -8.90 -5.46
N GLY A 14 0.81 -7.70 -6.03
CA GLY A 14 0.31 -7.44 -7.37
C GLY A 14 1.18 -8.05 -8.49
N VAL A 15 0.68 -8.02 -9.73
CA VAL A 15 1.39 -8.57 -10.90
C VAL A 15 2.74 -7.88 -11.07
N ASP A 16 2.75 -6.55 -11.07
CA ASP A 16 3.95 -5.77 -11.38
C ASP A 16 5.05 -6.03 -10.35
N THR A 17 4.71 -6.00 -9.05
CA THR A 17 5.69 -6.27 -8.00
C THR A 17 6.17 -7.72 -8.00
N SER A 18 5.31 -8.69 -8.38
CA SER A 18 5.73 -10.09 -8.53
C SER A 18 6.68 -10.28 -9.69
N VAL A 19 6.43 -9.62 -10.83
CA VAL A 19 7.31 -9.63 -12.01
C VAL A 19 8.63 -8.91 -11.73
N CYS A 20 8.65 -7.89 -10.87
CA CYS A 20 9.89 -7.24 -10.46
C CYS A 20 10.93 -8.22 -9.91
N ILE A 21 10.51 -9.29 -9.22
CA ILE A 21 11.43 -10.26 -8.60
C ILE A 21 12.30 -10.96 -9.66
N PRO A 22 11.74 -11.75 -10.60
CA PRO A 22 12.54 -12.39 -11.63
C PRO A 22 13.19 -11.38 -12.59
N TYR A 23 12.56 -10.22 -12.84
CA TYR A 23 13.15 -9.20 -13.69
C TYR A 23 14.46 -8.64 -13.09
N LEU A 24 14.47 -8.30 -11.82
CA LEU A 24 15.68 -7.86 -11.10
C LEU A 24 16.79 -8.92 -11.18
N LYS A 25 16.44 -10.19 -11.03
CA LYS A 25 17.43 -11.29 -11.07
C LYS A 25 17.93 -11.57 -12.48
N ASN A 26 17.03 -11.75 -13.44
CA ASN A 26 17.37 -12.23 -14.77
C ASN A 26 17.93 -11.12 -15.68
N GLU A 27 17.32 -9.94 -15.63
CA GLU A 27 17.68 -8.85 -16.56
C GLU A 27 18.71 -7.90 -15.94
N TRP A 28 18.67 -7.72 -14.61
CA TRP A 28 19.57 -6.78 -13.95
C TRP A 28 20.68 -7.44 -13.13
N GLY A 29 20.65 -8.77 -12.99
CA GLY A 29 21.70 -9.55 -12.35
C GLY A 29 21.77 -9.33 -10.84
N VAL A 30 20.65 -8.99 -10.20
CA VAL A 30 20.55 -8.93 -8.74
C VAL A 30 20.58 -10.37 -8.19
N GLU A 31 21.55 -10.67 -7.35
CA GLU A 31 21.76 -12.03 -6.82
C GLU A 31 20.70 -12.41 -5.78
N GLU A 32 20.34 -11.47 -4.90
CA GLU A 32 19.34 -11.68 -3.85
C GLU A 32 18.27 -10.58 -3.91
N VAL A 33 17.00 -11.00 -4.00
CA VAL A 33 15.83 -10.12 -3.88
C VAL A 33 15.06 -10.51 -2.63
N ILE A 34 15.03 -9.62 -1.65
CA ILE A 34 14.24 -9.73 -0.43
C ILE A 34 12.99 -8.87 -0.61
N THR A 35 11.81 -9.40 -0.33
CA THR A 35 10.58 -8.62 -0.41
C THR A 35 10.13 -8.14 0.96
N PHE A 36 9.53 -6.96 0.98
CA PHE A 36 8.89 -6.39 2.17
C PHE A 36 7.44 -6.02 1.86
N ALA A 37 6.49 -6.63 2.57
CA ALA A 37 5.09 -6.27 2.57
C ALA A 37 4.72 -5.62 3.90
N ALA A 38 4.09 -4.44 3.83
CA ALA A 38 3.67 -3.69 5.01
C ALA A 38 2.25 -4.07 5.43
N ASP A 39 2.06 -4.37 6.70
CA ASP A 39 0.74 -4.38 7.33
C ASP A 39 0.36 -2.97 7.75
N LEU A 40 -0.69 -2.44 7.13
CA LEU A 40 -1.27 -1.12 7.42
C LEU A 40 -2.72 -1.23 7.86
N GLY A 41 -3.16 -2.43 8.24
CA GLY A 41 -4.54 -2.72 8.63
C GLY A 41 -5.45 -3.13 7.47
N GLN A 42 -4.88 -3.66 6.38
CA GLN A 42 -5.63 -4.16 5.23
C GLN A 42 -6.26 -5.55 5.44
N GLY A 43 -6.03 -6.21 6.58
CA GLY A 43 -6.61 -7.50 6.92
C GLY A 43 -5.72 -8.71 6.64
N ASP A 44 -6.32 -9.90 6.49
CA ASP A 44 -5.64 -11.21 6.55
C ASP A 44 -4.88 -11.64 5.29
N GLU A 45 -4.65 -10.74 4.33
CA GLU A 45 -4.08 -11.09 3.01
C GLU A 45 -2.53 -11.22 3.00
N LEU A 46 -1.87 -11.00 4.13
CA LEU A 46 -0.40 -10.86 4.17
C LEU A 46 0.35 -12.20 4.04
N GLU A 47 -0.15 -13.28 4.64
CA GLU A 47 0.53 -14.57 4.51
C GLU A 47 0.47 -15.15 3.09
N PRO A 48 -0.66 -15.11 2.37
CA PRO A 48 -0.70 -15.42 0.94
C PRO A 48 0.25 -14.54 0.10
N ILE A 49 0.38 -13.25 0.42
CA ILE A 49 1.30 -12.33 -0.24
C ILE A 49 2.76 -12.75 0.02
N ARG A 50 3.10 -13.08 1.27
CA ARG A 50 4.43 -13.57 1.64
C ARG A 50 4.80 -14.84 0.87
N GLN A 51 3.90 -15.83 0.84
CA GLN A 51 4.14 -17.07 0.12
C GLN A 51 4.30 -16.84 -1.38
N LYS A 52 3.43 -16.00 -1.96
CA LYS A 52 3.54 -15.64 -3.39
C LYS A 52 4.88 -14.99 -3.75
N ALA A 53 5.44 -14.16 -2.87
CA ALA A 53 6.77 -13.58 -3.09
C ALA A 53 7.84 -14.67 -3.18
N LEU A 54 7.81 -15.66 -2.28
CA LEU A 54 8.74 -16.80 -2.29
C LEU A 54 8.57 -17.65 -3.54
N ASP A 55 7.33 -17.95 -3.92
CA ASP A 55 7.01 -18.71 -5.14
C ASP A 55 7.42 -17.96 -6.40
N SER A 56 7.47 -16.62 -6.37
CA SER A 56 7.97 -15.76 -7.44
C SER A 56 9.50 -15.66 -7.49
N GLY A 57 10.22 -16.32 -6.58
CA GLY A 57 11.68 -16.41 -6.57
C GLY A 57 12.39 -15.42 -5.64
N ALA A 58 11.68 -14.77 -4.71
CA ALA A 58 12.32 -13.99 -3.65
C ALA A 58 13.17 -14.89 -2.75
N SER A 59 14.35 -14.41 -2.35
CA SER A 59 15.25 -15.12 -1.43
C SER A 59 14.70 -15.15 0.00
N GLN A 60 13.96 -14.11 0.35
CA GLN A 60 13.26 -13.94 1.63
C GLN A 60 12.06 -13.04 1.43
N SER A 61 10.99 -13.23 2.21
CA SER A 61 9.85 -12.34 2.26
C SER A 61 9.55 -11.93 3.71
N ILE A 62 9.57 -10.64 3.96
CA ILE A 62 9.37 -10.02 5.27
C ILE A 62 8.00 -9.35 5.26
N VAL A 63 7.21 -9.59 6.29
CA VAL A 63 5.98 -8.85 6.58
C VAL A 63 6.23 -8.02 7.84
N GLY A 64 5.89 -6.75 7.82
CA GLY A 64 6.07 -5.84 8.96
C GLY A 64 4.78 -5.17 9.36
N ASP A 65 4.44 -5.25 10.66
CA ASP A 65 3.33 -4.49 11.24
C ASP A 65 3.72 -3.00 11.33
N LEU A 66 3.03 -2.18 10.57
CA LEU A 66 3.19 -0.73 10.56
C LEU A 66 1.89 -0.01 10.93
N ILE A 67 0.88 -0.71 11.47
CA ILE A 67 -0.45 -0.15 11.76
C ILE A 67 -0.34 1.01 12.76
N GLU A 68 0.22 0.74 13.96
CA GLU A 68 0.35 1.78 14.99
C GLU A 68 1.25 2.94 14.55
N PRO A 69 2.47 2.71 14.01
CA PRO A 69 3.30 3.78 13.47
C PRO A 69 2.59 4.61 12.38
N PHE A 70 1.79 3.98 11.52
CA PHE A 70 1.03 4.68 10.50
C PHE A 70 0.01 5.65 11.10
N ILE A 71 -0.79 5.19 12.06
CA ILE A 71 -1.82 6.04 12.67
C ILE A 71 -1.17 7.15 13.50
N ARG A 72 -0.22 6.81 14.38
CA ARG A 72 0.38 7.77 15.31
C ARG A 72 1.25 8.82 14.63
N ASP A 73 2.11 8.39 13.70
CA ASP A 73 3.18 9.24 13.16
C ASP A 73 2.81 9.91 11.83
N PHE A 74 1.76 9.43 11.14
CA PHE A 74 1.34 9.96 9.84
C PHE A 74 -0.12 10.41 9.81
N ALA A 75 -1.08 9.55 10.22
CA ALA A 75 -2.49 9.87 10.15
C ALA A 75 -2.88 10.96 11.16
N PHE A 76 -2.50 10.84 12.44
CA PHE A 76 -2.81 11.86 13.44
C PHE A 76 -2.19 13.23 13.15
N PRO A 77 -0.92 13.35 12.72
CA PRO A 77 -0.40 14.63 12.24
C PRO A 77 -1.17 15.22 11.05
N ALA A 78 -1.62 14.38 10.12
CA ALA A 78 -2.44 14.84 8.99
C ALA A 78 -3.83 15.34 9.46
N ILE A 79 -4.46 14.65 10.41
CA ILE A 79 -5.72 15.08 11.04
C ILE A 79 -5.53 16.44 11.75
N ARG A 80 -4.48 16.60 12.55
CA ARG A 80 -4.17 17.87 13.23
C ARG A 80 -3.97 19.03 12.24
N ALA A 81 -3.34 18.73 11.11
CA ALA A 81 -3.10 19.70 10.06
C ALA A 81 -4.33 19.97 9.16
N ASN A 82 -5.44 19.24 9.37
CA ASN A 82 -6.58 19.20 8.46
C ASN A 82 -6.12 18.99 6.99
N ALA A 83 -5.20 18.05 6.79
CA ALA A 83 -4.53 17.80 5.51
C ALA A 83 -5.46 17.04 4.57
N LEU A 84 -6.27 17.77 3.82
CA LEU A 84 -7.14 17.25 2.78
C LEU A 84 -6.67 17.74 1.41
N TYR A 85 -6.47 16.83 0.47
CA TYR A 85 -6.22 17.19 -0.92
C TYR A 85 -7.51 17.73 -1.52
N GLU A 86 -7.44 18.95 -2.08
CA GLU A 86 -8.57 19.70 -2.63
C GLU A 86 -9.76 19.85 -1.64
N GLY A 87 -9.48 19.85 -0.34
CA GLY A 87 -10.48 19.98 0.71
C GLY A 87 -11.41 18.76 0.88
N ARG A 88 -11.10 17.64 0.29
CA ARG A 88 -11.95 16.43 0.28
C ARG A 88 -11.22 15.14 0.57
N TYR A 89 -10.12 14.87 -0.12
CA TYR A 89 -9.45 13.56 -0.09
C TYR A 89 -8.42 13.49 1.05
N PRO A 90 -8.56 12.56 2.02
CA PRO A 90 -7.68 12.48 3.20
C PRO A 90 -6.30 11.87 2.93
N LEU A 91 -5.95 11.55 1.67
CA LEU A 91 -4.65 11.04 1.25
C LEU A 91 -4.22 9.74 1.95
N SER A 92 -5.17 8.88 2.34
CA SER A 92 -4.91 7.67 3.13
C SER A 92 -3.79 6.80 2.58
N THR A 93 -3.80 6.56 1.27
CA THR A 93 -2.78 5.78 0.56
C THR A 93 -1.44 6.51 0.50
N ALA A 94 -1.48 7.81 0.16
CA ALA A 94 -0.28 8.63 -0.01
C ALA A 94 0.55 8.75 1.27
N LEU A 95 -0.11 8.87 2.43
CA LEU A 95 0.53 8.99 3.74
C LEU A 95 1.31 7.74 4.15
N ALA A 96 0.95 6.57 3.64
CA ALA A 96 1.62 5.32 3.95
C ALA A 96 2.99 5.16 3.23
N ARG A 97 3.16 5.76 2.04
CA ARG A 97 4.36 5.52 1.21
C ARG A 97 5.68 5.95 1.87
N PRO A 98 5.79 7.12 2.53
CA PRO A 98 7.00 7.49 3.27
C PRO A 98 7.33 6.55 4.43
N LEU A 99 6.31 6.03 5.13
CA LEU A 99 6.51 5.05 6.19
C LEU A 99 7.06 3.72 5.64
N ILE A 100 6.48 3.22 4.54
CA ILE A 100 6.96 2.01 3.87
C ILE A 100 8.40 2.22 3.39
N ALA A 101 8.71 3.38 2.78
CA ALA A 101 10.05 3.72 2.34
C ALA A 101 11.06 3.74 3.50
N ARG A 102 10.69 4.29 4.67
CA ARG A 102 11.50 4.26 5.88
C ARG A 102 11.83 2.82 6.28
N ARG A 103 10.82 1.95 6.35
CA ARG A 103 11.03 0.56 6.74
C ARG A 103 11.85 -0.23 5.73
N LEU A 104 11.68 0.04 4.43
CA LEU A 104 12.53 -0.53 3.37
C LEU A 104 14.02 -0.19 3.58
N VAL A 105 14.32 1.07 3.88
CA VAL A 105 15.69 1.53 4.16
C VAL A 105 16.24 0.84 5.41
N GLU A 106 15.47 0.75 6.48
CA GLU A 106 15.86 0.04 7.71
C GLU A 106 16.19 -1.43 7.41
N ILE A 107 15.30 -2.14 6.72
CA ILE A 107 15.53 -3.54 6.33
C ILE A 107 16.76 -3.67 5.44
N ALA A 108 16.95 -2.76 4.47
CA ALA A 108 18.11 -2.78 3.61
C ALA A 108 19.42 -2.69 4.42
N ARG A 109 19.45 -1.85 5.46
CA ARG A 109 20.59 -1.75 6.39
C ARG A 109 20.75 -3.03 7.22
N GLU A 110 19.66 -3.58 7.76
CA GLU A 110 19.68 -4.80 8.58
C GLU A 110 20.23 -6.02 7.80
N VAL A 111 19.87 -6.15 6.52
CA VAL A 111 20.28 -7.29 5.69
C VAL A 111 21.54 -7.03 4.85
N GLY A 112 22.14 -5.84 4.95
CA GLY A 112 23.30 -5.45 4.16
C GLY A 112 23.03 -5.36 2.67
N ALA A 113 21.83 -4.92 2.27
CA ALA A 113 21.48 -4.68 0.88
C ALA A 113 22.12 -3.38 0.36
N ASP A 114 22.49 -3.37 -0.91
CA ASP A 114 23.05 -2.20 -1.60
C ASP A 114 22.03 -1.45 -2.46
N ALA A 115 20.78 -1.93 -2.46
CA ALA A 115 19.66 -1.30 -3.14
C ALA A 115 18.33 -1.52 -2.43
N VAL A 116 17.39 -0.61 -2.72
CA VAL A 116 15.95 -0.80 -2.51
C VAL A 116 15.25 -0.75 -3.86
N ALA A 117 14.10 -1.40 -3.98
CA ALA A 117 13.35 -1.46 -5.21
C ALA A 117 11.85 -1.21 -4.97
N HIS A 118 11.15 -0.71 -5.97
CA HIS A 118 9.70 -0.61 -5.98
C HIS A 118 9.13 -0.85 -7.38
N GLY A 119 7.88 -1.32 -7.42
CA GLY A 119 7.14 -1.60 -8.66
C GLY A 119 6.25 -0.46 -9.15
N CYS A 120 6.47 0.77 -8.70
CA CYS A 120 5.66 1.90 -9.15
C CYS A 120 5.99 2.25 -10.60
N THR A 121 4.93 2.47 -11.41
CA THR A 121 5.06 2.93 -12.79
C THR A 121 5.39 4.43 -12.84
N GLY A 122 5.83 4.91 -14.01
CA GLY A 122 6.14 6.32 -14.22
C GLY A 122 4.91 7.25 -14.30
N LYS A 123 3.69 6.70 -14.26
CA LYS A 123 2.45 7.47 -14.46
C LYS A 123 1.84 8.03 -13.17
N GLY A 124 2.16 7.43 -12.02
CA GLY A 124 1.56 7.79 -10.74
C GLY A 124 2.51 8.62 -9.84
N ASN A 125 1.97 9.16 -8.76
CA ASN A 125 2.72 9.95 -7.77
C ASN A 125 3.50 9.08 -6.77
N ASP A 126 3.19 7.79 -6.65
CA ASP A 126 3.80 6.90 -5.66
C ASP A 126 5.30 6.72 -5.89
N GLN A 127 5.75 6.68 -7.16
CA GLN A 127 7.18 6.66 -7.47
C GLN A 127 7.93 7.84 -6.86
N VAL A 128 7.36 9.05 -6.94
CA VAL A 128 7.97 10.27 -6.38
C VAL A 128 8.05 10.17 -4.86
N ARG A 129 7.00 9.65 -4.21
CA ARG A 129 6.97 9.46 -2.76
C ARG A 129 8.05 8.50 -2.28
N PHE A 130 8.24 7.37 -2.99
CA PHE A 130 9.32 6.42 -2.70
C PHE A 130 10.69 7.03 -2.99
N ASP A 131 10.92 7.54 -4.20
CA ASP A 131 12.23 8.07 -4.62
C ASP A 131 12.70 9.18 -3.69
N VAL A 132 11.83 10.15 -3.36
CA VAL A 132 12.17 11.27 -2.48
C VAL A 132 12.41 10.80 -1.03
N ALA A 133 11.55 9.92 -0.51
CA ALA A 133 11.70 9.43 0.86
C ALA A 133 12.99 8.61 1.01
N ILE A 134 13.28 7.70 0.08
CA ILE A 134 14.49 6.88 0.10
C ILE A 134 15.74 7.77 -0.08
N GLY A 135 15.71 8.69 -1.05
CA GLY A 135 16.84 9.61 -1.30
C GLY A 135 17.16 10.49 -0.11
N ALA A 136 16.14 10.90 0.67
CA ALA A 136 16.33 11.69 1.89
C ALA A 136 16.89 10.85 3.05
N LEU A 137 16.44 9.58 3.19
CA LEU A 137 16.82 8.71 4.31
C LEU A 137 18.13 7.97 4.08
N ALA A 138 18.43 7.61 2.83
CA ALA A 138 19.59 6.82 2.47
C ALA A 138 20.11 7.16 1.05
N PRO A 139 20.76 8.33 0.88
CA PRO A 139 21.24 8.79 -0.44
C PRO A 139 22.32 7.89 -1.05
N ASP A 140 22.90 7.00 -0.28
CA ASP A 140 23.90 6.02 -0.68
C ASP A 140 23.30 4.71 -1.21
N LEU A 141 22.04 4.42 -0.92
CA LEU A 141 21.33 3.26 -1.48
C LEU A 141 20.88 3.53 -2.93
N LYS A 142 21.04 2.52 -3.78
CA LYS A 142 20.47 2.58 -5.14
C LYS A 142 18.96 2.39 -5.07
N VAL A 143 18.20 3.15 -5.87
CA VAL A 143 16.78 2.92 -6.07
C VAL A 143 16.58 2.22 -7.40
N LEU A 144 16.01 1.03 -7.39
CA LEU A 144 15.74 0.21 -8.56
C LEU A 144 14.25 0.25 -8.90
N THR A 145 13.92 0.58 -10.14
CA THR A 145 12.54 0.84 -10.58
C THR A 145 12.16 0.02 -11.82
N PRO A 146 12.12 -1.32 -11.73
CA PRO A 146 11.91 -2.18 -12.89
C PRO A 146 10.67 -1.80 -13.69
N ALA A 147 9.52 -1.62 -13.04
CA ALA A 147 8.25 -1.31 -13.71
C ALA A 147 8.25 0.02 -14.48
N ARG A 148 9.17 0.92 -14.16
CA ARG A 148 9.36 2.18 -14.88
C ARG A 148 10.28 2.04 -16.07
N GLU A 149 11.20 1.07 -16.03
CA GLU A 149 12.30 0.96 -16.99
C GLU A 149 12.12 -0.18 -18.01
N TRP A 150 11.29 -1.19 -17.72
CA TRP A 150 11.17 -2.37 -18.60
C TRP A 150 10.41 -2.12 -19.91
N GLY A 151 9.63 -1.03 -20.02
CA GLY A 151 8.91 -0.68 -21.25
C GLY A 151 7.82 -1.67 -21.69
N MET A 152 7.46 -2.64 -20.83
CA MET A 152 6.45 -3.66 -21.13
C MET A 152 5.03 -3.11 -20.94
N SER A 153 4.12 -3.48 -21.85
CA SER A 153 2.67 -3.33 -21.64
C SER A 153 2.18 -4.26 -20.52
N ARG A 154 0.92 -4.10 -20.12
CA ARG A 154 0.33 -4.99 -19.10
C ARG A 154 0.29 -6.45 -19.57
N GLU A 155 -0.07 -6.69 -20.82
CA GLU A 155 -0.09 -8.02 -21.44
C GLU A 155 1.30 -8.64 -21.50
N GLU A 156 2.31 -7.87 -21.88
CA GLU A 156 3.70 -8.31 -21.91
C GLU A 156 4.24 -8.60 -20.51
N THR A 157 3.85 -7.80 -19.51
CA THR A 157 4.20 -8.03 -18.11
C THR A 157 3.62 -9.35 -17.59
N ILE A 158 2.36 -9.63 -17.90
CA ILE A 158 1.71 -10.90 -17.56
C ILE A 158 2.42 -12.06 -18.24
N ALA A 159 2.66 -11.97 -19.55
CA ALA A 159 3.33 -13.01 -20.33
C ALA A 159 4.77 -13.25 -19.84
N TYR A 160 5.50 -12.21 -19.41
CA TYR A 160 6.82 -12.37 -18.79
C TYR A 160 6.71 -13.13 -17.46
N GLY A 161 5.74 -12.77 -16.63
CA GLY A 161 5.47 -13.45 -15.36
C GLY A 161 5.17 -14.94 -15.55
N GLU A 162 4.31 -15.30 -16.51
CA GLU A 162 3.98 -16.68 -16.86
C GLU A 162 5.22 -17.48 -17.27
N ARG A 163 6.06 -16.90 -18.13
CA ARG A 163 7.33 -17.53 -18.53
C ARG A 163 8.30 -17.76 -17.35
N CYS A 164 8.22 -16.90 -16.33
CA CYS A 164 9.01 -17.03 -15.11
C CYS A 164 8.34 -17.91 -14.05
N GLY A 165 7.18 -18.53 -14.35
CA GLY A 165 6.47 -19.41 -13.42
C GLY A 165 5.76 -18.70 -12.28
N ILE A 166 5.53 -17.37 -12.41
CA ILE A 166 4.77 -16.63 -11.40
C ILE A 166 3.31 -17.09 -11.46
N PRO A 167 2.71 -17.51 -10.32
CA PRO A 167 1.31 -17.83 -10.26
C PRO A 167 0.48 -16.63 -10.75
N SER A 168 -0.25 -16.78 -11.86
CA SER A 168 -1.04 -15.69 -12.43
C SER A 168 -2.09 -15.21 -11.43
N PRO A 169 -2.06 -13.96 -10.99
CA PRO A 169 -3.06 -13.42 -10.10
C PRO A 169 -4.29 -12.92 -10.84
N VAL A 170 -4.31 -13.05 -12.15
CA VAL A 170 -5.46 -12.64 -12.97
C VAL A 170 -6.58 -13.65 -12.80
N SER A 171 -7.16 -13.69 -11.61
CA SER A 171 -8.55 -14.09 -11.55
C SER A 171 -9.32 -12.97 -12.26
N LYS A 172 -10.10 -13.31 -13.27
CA LYS A 172 -11.08 -12.40 -13.92
C LYS A 172 -12.11 -11.80 -12.95
N LYS A 173 -11.88 -11.92 -11.62
CA LYS A 173 -12.87 -11.63 -10.58
C LYS A 173 -12.88 -10.18 -10.11
N SER A 174 -11.86 -9.40 -10.33
CA SER A 174 -11.90 -7.98 -9.99
C SER A 174 -11.16 -7.16 -11.04
N PRO A 175 -11.84 -6.28 -11.78
CA PRO A 175 -11.21 -5.37 -12.74
C PRO A 175 -10.53 -4.18 -12.05
N TYR A 176 -10.69 -4.03 -10.74
CA TYR A 176 -10.26 -2.87 -9.98
C TYR A 176 -8.83 -3.01 -9.45
N SER A 177 -8.13 -1.88 -9.37
CA SER A 177 -6.95 -1.71 -8.54
C SER A 177 -7.38 -1.13 -7.19
N ILE A 178 -6.96 -1.77 -6.09
CA ILE A 178 -7.43 -1.45 -4.75
C ILE A 178 -6.22 -1.21 -3.85
N ASP A 179 -6.18 -0.04 -3.23
CA ASP A 179 -5.29 0.29 -2.12
C ASP A 179 -6.11 0.41 -0.83
N LEU A 180 -5.80 -0.40 0.16
CA LEU A 180 -6.49 -0.45 1.45
C LEU A 180 -5.50 -0.30 2.60
N ASN A 181 -5.85 0.51 3.57
CA ASN A 181 -5.21 0.58 4.89
C ASN A 181 -6.25 0.96 5.96
N LEU A 182 -5.83 1.03 7.21
CA LEU A 182 -6.75 1.31 8.31
C LEU A 182 -7.44 2.69 8.19
N LEU A 183 -6.85 3.66 7.49
CA LEU A 183 -7.41 5.01 7.34
C LEU A 183 -8.43 5.11 6.19
N GLY A 184 -8.45 4.17 5.25
CA GLY A 184 -9.38 4.18 4.15
C GLY A 184 -9.01 3.27 2.99
N ARG A 185 -9.87 3.32 1.96
CA ARG A 185 -9.75 2.51 0.75
C ARG A 185 -9.83 3.39 -0.49
N SER A 186 -8.89 3.21 -1.41
CA SER A 186 -8.93 3.81 -2.75
C SER A 186 -9.14 2.72 -3.78
N ILE A 187 -10.02 2.97 -4.76
CA ILE A 187 -10.36 2.02 -5.81
C ILE A 187 -10.27 2.76 -7.14
N GLU A 188 -9.60 2.16 -8.11
CA GLU A 188 -9.43 2.70 -9.46
C GLU A 188 -9.43 1.58 -10.51
N ALA A 189 -9.38 1.95 -11.76
CA ALA A 189 -9.34 1.08 -12.93
C ALA A 189 -10.69 0.39 -13.28
N GLY A 190 -10.68 -0.38 -14.37
CA GLY A 190 -11.84 -1.12 -14.87
C GLY A 190 -13.00 -0.19 -15.26
N PRO A 191 -14.24 -0.52 -14.88
CA PRO A 191 -15.42 0.30 -15.21
C PRO A 191 -15.34 1.74 -14.70
N LEU A 192 -14.53 2.01 -13.65
CA LEU A 192 -14.40 3.35 -13.08
C LEU A 192 -13.61 4.32 -13.97
N GLU A 193 -12.96 3.83 -15.02
CA GLU A 193 -12.27 4.67 -16.01
C GLU A 193 -13.25 5.44 -16.92
N ASP A 194 -14.49 4.97 -17.04
CA ASP A 194 -15.53 5.68 -17.78
C ASP A 194 -16.38 6.53 -16.81
N PRO A 195 -16.32 7.88 -16.89
CA PRO A 195 -17.07 8.77 -16.00
C PRO A 195 -18.58 8.70 -16.20
N ASN A 196 -19.08 8.02 -17.25
CA ASN A 196 -20.52 7.80 -17.47
C ASN A 196 -21.02 6.53 -16.77
N VAL A 197 -20.14 5.70 -16.24
CA VAL A 197 -20.50 4.48 -15.51
C VAL A 197 -20.63 4.81 -14.03
N GLU A 198 -21.82 4.55 -13.48
CA GLU A 198 -22.05 4.66 -12.04
C GLU A 198 -21.21 3.61 -11.30
N PRO A 199 -20.46 3.99 -10.25
CA PRO A 199 -19.71 3.03 -9.46
C PRO A 199 -20.62 1.95 -8.87
N PRO A 200 -20.35 0.65 -9.12
CA PRO A 200 -21.21 -0.40 -8.61
C PRO A 200 -21.11 -0.51 -7.08
N GLU A 201 -22.21 -0.89 -6.44
CA GLU A 201 -22.33 -0.91 -4.98
C GLU A 201 -21.28 -1.80 -4.29
N GLU A 202 -20.88 -2.89 -4.93
CA GLU A 202 -19.87 -3.82 -4.39
C GLU A 202 -18.49 -3.21 -4.12
N ILE A 203 -18.18 -2.03 -4.67
CA ILE A 203 -16.90 -1.37 -4.38
C ILE A 203 -16.87 -0.66 -3.02
N TYR A 204 -18.05 -0.35 -2.46
CA TYR A 204 -18.18 0.35 -1.17
C TYR A 204 -18.07 -0.64 0.01
N ALA A 205 -16.93 -1.32 0.12
CA ALA A 205 -16.75 -2.39 1.10
C ALA A 205 -16.57 -1.92 2.56
N LEU A 206 -16.32 -0.63 2.79
CA LEU A 206 -16.15 -0.07 4.14
C LEU A 206 -17.47 0.53 4.70
N THR A 207 -18.46 0.74 3.85
CA THR A 207 -19.74 1.34 4.22
C THR A 207 -20.88 0.46 3.78
N VAL A 208 -22.01 0.53 4.49
CA VAL A 208 -23.27 -0.05 4.00
C VAL A 208 -23.90 0.89 2.96
N SER A 209 -24.78 0.36 2.12
CA SER A 209 -25.55 1.19 1.19
C SER A 209 -26.52 2.13 1.93
N VAL A 210 -26.92 3.20 1.25
CA VAL A 210 -27.90 4.15 1.81
C VAL A 210 -29.19 3.44 2.20
N ASP A 211 -29.66 2.47 1.40
CA ASP A 211 -30.88 1.70 1.67
C ASP A 211 -30.75 0.74 2.86
N ALA A 212 -29.53 0.30 3.18
CA ALA A 212 -29.24 -0.57 4.32
C ALA A 212 -28.81 0.20 5.58
N ALA A 213 -28.54 1.49 5.48
CA ALA A 213 -28.17 2.33 6.60
C ALA A 213 -29.37 2.53 7.56
N PRO A 214 -29.13 2.71 8.87
CA PRO A 214 -30.20 3.03 9.82
C PRO A 214 -30.92 4.33 9.48
N ASP A 215 -32.27 4.35 9.60
CA ASP A 215 -33.09 5.56 9.43
C ASP A 215 -32.87 6.61 10.52
N GLN A 216 -32.31 6.21 11.66
CA GLN A 216 -32.06 7.11 12.79
C GLN A 216 -30.60 7.57 12.82
N PRO A 217 -30.36 8.89 12.92
CA PRO A 217 -29.00 9.41 13.03
C PRO A 217 -28.38 9.00 14.37
N GLN A 218 -27.09 8.71 14.35
CA GLN A 218 -26.31 8.48 15.56
C GLN A 218 -25.36 9.67 15.77
N VAL A 219 -25.40 10.26 16.96
CA VAL A 219 -24.44 11.29 17.38
C VAL A 219 -23.26 10.61 18.04
N VAL A 220 -22.06 10.96 17.61
CA VAL A 220 -20.81 10.43 18.13
C VAL A 220 -19.99 11.59 18.68
N GLU A 221 -19.51 11.48 19.93
CA GLU A 221 -18.62 12.45 20.56
C GLU A 221 -17.17 11.99 20.43
N ILE A 222 -16.31 12.79 19.79
CA ILE A 222 -14.88 12.51 19.68
C ILE A 222 -14.12 13.49 20.57
N GLY A 223 -13.44 12.98 21.59
CA GLY A 223 -12.58 13.78 22.47
C GLY A 223 -11.17 13.95 21.88
N PHE A 224 -10.62 15.17 21.98
CA PHE A 224 -9.30 15.51 21.49
C PHE A 224 -8.40 16.02 22.61
N GLU A 225 -7.13 15.61 22.60
CA GLU A 225 -6.05 16.16 23.43
C GLU A 225 -4.89 16.61 22.54
N GLN A 226 -4.50 17.87 22.65
CA GLN A 226 -3.44 18.46 21.83
C GLN A 226 -3.64 18.23 20.30
N GLY A 227 -4.91 18.21 19.87
CA GLY A 227 -5.29 17.99 18.47
C GLY A 227 -5.27 16.51 18.01
N ASN A 228 -4.94 15.55 18.88
CA ASN A 228 -5.08 14.13 18.58
C ASN A 228 -6.42 13.60 19.09
N PRO A 229 -7.16 12.78 18.35
CA PRO A 229 -8.33 12.10 18.87
C PRO A 229 -7.90 11.06 19.91
N VAL A 230 -8.58 11.02 21.06
CA VAL A 230 -8.20 10.16 22.19
C VAL A 230 -9.36 9.35 22.76
N SER A 231 -10.62 9.70 22.46
CA SER A 231 -11.78 8.98 22.94
C SER A 231 -12.95 9.06 21.96
N ILE A 232 -13.85 8.08 22.05
CA ILE A 232 -15.15 8.07 21.37
C ILE A 232 -16.21 7.82 22.45
N ASP A 233 -17.25 8.67 22.50
CA ASP A 233 -18.37 8.60 23.47
C ASP A 233 -17.89 8.48 24.92
N GLY A 234 -16.84 9.26 25.27
CA GLY A 234 -16.22 9.26 26.59
C GLY A 234 -15.30 8.07 26.89
N VAL A 235 -15.20 7.08 26.01
CA VAL A 235 -14.31 5.92 26.16
C VAL A 235 -12.95 6.24 25.55
N ARG A 236 -11.89 6.26 26.39
CA ARG A 236 -10.52 6.45 25.93
C ARG A 236 -10.01 5.19 25.22
N LEU A 237 -9.41 5.37 24.03
CA LEU A 237 -8.94 4.30 23.18
C LEU A 237 -7.48 4.58 22.75
N ASP A 238 -6.74 3.51 22.47
CA ASP A 238 -5.47 3.63 21.76
C ASP A 238 -5.69 4.08 20.30
N PRO A 239 -4.66 4.61 19.63
CA PRO A 239 -4.79 5.17 18.29
C PRO A 239 -5.42 4.22 17.25
N VAL A 240 -5.03 2.95 17.27
CA VAL A 240 -5.51 1.94 16.31
C VAL A 240 -6.97 1.58 16.59
N SER A 241 -7.30 1.30 17.86
CA SER A 241 -8.66 0.99 18.29
C SER A 241 -9.61 2.15 18.04
N LEU A 242 -9.14 3.40 18.20
CA LEU A 242 -9.94 4.59 17.95
C LEU A 242 -10.35 4.69 16.47
N ILE A 243 -9.39 4.52 15.54
CA ILE A 243 -9.69 4.57 14.11
C ILE A 243 -10.59 3.40 13.71
N ARG A 244 -10.33 2.18 14.21
CA ARG A 244 -11.22 1.04 13.96
C ARG A 244 -12.65 1.31 14.41
N ARG A 245 -12.81 1.84 15.63
CA ARG A 245 -14.14 2.17 16.15
C ARG A 245 -14.83 3.26 15.35
N ALA A 246 -14.09 4.29 14.91
CA ALA A 246 -14.64 5.33 14.04
C ALA A 246 -15.10 4.76 12.69
N ASN A 247 -14.29 3.87 12.08
CA ASN A 247 -14.64 3.20 10.82
C ASN A 247 -15.91 2.32 10.98
N GLU A 248 -16.03 1.57 12.07
CA GLU A 248 -17.25 0.77 12.35
C GLU A 248 -18.50 1.65 12.47
N LEU A 249 -18.42 2.74 13.24
CA LEU A 249 -19.53 3.66 13.45
C LEU A 249 -19.94 4.36 12.14
N ALA A 250 -18.98 4.95 11.44
CA ALA A 250 -19.26 5.63 10.17
C ALA A 250 -19.72 4.65 9.09
N GLY A 251 -19.04 3.51 8.94
CA GLY A 251 -19.35 2.51 7.93
C GLY A 251 -20.73 1.89 8.09
N SER A 252 -21.26 1.81 9.30
CA SER A 252 -22.64 1.31 9.55
C SER A 252 -23.75 2.30 9.18
N HIS A 253 -23.38 3.55 8.83
CA HIS A 253 -24.33 4.62 8.48
C HIS A 253 -24.20 5.13 7.03
N GLY A 254 -23.35 4.50 6.20
CA GLY A 254 -23.18 4.82 4.76
C GLY A 254 -22.13 5.84 4.41
#